data_81eb2d3f247f0b676b2ac25895ac7744
#
_entry.id   81eb2d3f247f0b676b2ac25895ac7744
#
_cell.length_a   1.000
_cell.length_b   1.000
_cell.length_c   1.000
_cell.angle_alpha   90.00
_cell.angle_beta   90.00
_cell.angle_gamma   90.00
#
_symmetry.space_group_name_H-M   'P 1'
#
loop_
_entity.id
_entity.type
_entity.pdbx_description
1 polymer ?
#
loop_
_entity_poly.entity_id
_entity_poly.type
_entity_poly.pdbx_seq_one_letter_code
_entity_poly.pdbx_strand_id
1 'polypeptide(L)'
;HAEFHGEFIDFEKLTCSPRPVSGNIPILVGGDTDAAILRAVRLADGYFPGEGDTQKLAALLGRVKEACNQAGRDYKSLEVNAMFGSQMADPERGIEDLRDLGVGRIMLPAFFFAGPHGLDRLSAFGEKYIKRGG
;
A
#
# COMPACT_ATOMS: atom_id res chain seq x y z
N HIS A 1 25.69 10.72 6.04
CA HIS A 1 25.79 11.02 4.62
C HIS A 1 25.58 9.74 3.84
N ALA A 2 24.86 9.81 2.74
CA ALA A 2 24.69 8.74 1.77
C ALA A 2 25.48 9.08 0.51
N GLU A 3 26.05 8.05 -0.12
CA GLU A 3 26.74 8.16 -1.41
C GLU A 3 26.38 6.94 -2.27
N PHE A 4 26.39 7.10 -3.56
CA PHE A 4 26.18 6.02 -4.52
C PHE A 4 26.89 6.34 -5.83
N HIS A 5 27.62 5.35 -6.37
CA HIS A 5 28.36 5.44 -7.63
C HIS A 5 27.91 4.31 -8.56
N GLY A 6 27.10 4.64 -9.53
CA GLY A 6 26.56 3.71 -10.53
C GLY A 6 26.54 4.29 -11.93
N GLU A 7 26.23 3.47 -12.90
CA GLU A 7 26.24 3.86 -14.33
C GLU A 7 25.29 5.03 -14.65
N PHE A 8 24.10 5.06 -14.00
CA PHE A 8 23.05 6.05 -14.31
C PHE A 8 22.82 7.06 -13.19
N ILE A 9 23.31 6.79 -11.99
CA ILE A 9 23.14 7.65 -10.81
C ILE A 9 24.48 7.70 -10.11
N ASP A 10 24.95 8.92 -9.85
CA ASP A 10 26.21 9.19 -9.14
C ASP A 10 26.01 10.38 -8.21
N PHE A 11 26.25 10.19 -6.91
CA PHE A 11 26.20 11.28 -5.95
C PHE A 11 27.06 11.01 -4.71
N GLU A 12 27.58 12.09 -4.14
CA GLU A 12 28.36 12.08 -2.91
C GLU A 12 27.72 12.96 -1.82
N LYS A 13 27.88 12.52 -0.57
CA LYS A 13 27.61 13.31 0.64
C LYS A 13 26.20 13.91 0.75
N LEU A 14 25.19 13.20 0.26
CA LEU A 14 23.81 13.60 0.46
C LEU A 14 23.36 13.36 1.91
N THR A 15 22.59 14.31 2.43
CA THR A 15 21.94 14.20 3.73
C THR A 15 20.47 14.55 3.56
N CYS A 16 19.59 13.68 4.04
CA CYS A 16 18.16 13.93 4.11
C CYS A 16 17.80 14.44 5.51
N SER A 17 17.13 15.58 5.59
CA SER A 17 16.72 16.21 6.85
C SER A 17 15.33 16.83 6.68
N PRO A 18 14.44 16.78 7.69
CA PRO A 18 14.65 16.12 8.99
C PRO A 18 14.70 14.60 8.90
N ARG A 19 15.33 13.94 9.86
CA ARG A 19 15.31 12.50 9.99
C ARG A 19 13.97 12.02 10.54
N PRO A 20 13.48 10.84 10.17
CA PRO A 20 12.26 10.29 10.75
C PRO A 20 12.44 10.07 12.26
N VAL A 21 11.38 10.37 13.03
CA VAL A 21 11.39 10.24 14.50
C VAL A 21 11.63 8.78 14.92
N SER A 22 11.08 7.82 14.18
CA SER A 22 11.26 6.38 14.40
C SER A 22 12.63 5.84 13.93
N GLY A 23 13.46 6.67 13.32
CA GLY A 23 14.74 6.25 12.72
C GLY A 23 14.62 5.55 11.37
N ASN A 24 13.43 5.16 10.94
CA ASN A 24 13.17 4.47 9.67
C ASN A 24 11.90 5.00 8.99
N ILE A 25 11.86 4.94 7.67
CA ILE A 25 10.66 5.21 6.86
C ILE A 25 10.31 3.90 6.15
N PRO A 26 9.10 3.34 6.38
CA PRO A 26 8.66 2.16 5.65
C PRO A 26 8.61 2.42 4.14
N ILE A 27 9.16 1.50 3.36
CA ILE A 27 9.20 1.58 1.91
C ILE A 27 8.14 0.65 1.34
N LEU A 28 7.22 1.21 0.56
CA LEU A 28 6.24 0.45 -0.19
C LEU A 28 6.62 0.40 -1.67
N VAL A 29 6.55 -0.79 -2.26
CA VAL A 29 6.77 -0.98 -3.70
C VAL A 29 5.44 -1.19 -4.40
N GLY A 30 5.20 -0.43 -5.46
CA GLY A 30 4.00 -0.51 -6.28
C GLY A 30 4.19 -1.29 -7.58
N GLY A 31 3.06 -1.64 -8.20
CA GLY A 31 2.97 -2.25 -9.53
C GLY A 31 2.57 -3.73 -9.52
N ASP A 32 2.02 -4.19 -10.65
CA ASP A 32 1.29 -5.47 -10.76
C ASP A 32 2.08 -6.55 -11.55
N THR A 33 3.31 -6.21 -11.97
CA THR A 33 4.20 -7.11 -12.71
C THR A 33 4.98 -8.03 -11.77
N ASP A 34 5.46 -9.18 -12.29
CA ASP A 34 6.33 -10.09 -11.55
C ASP A 34 7.60 -9.39 -11.04
N ALA A 35 8.17 -8.51 -11.83
CA ALA A 35 9.33 -7.73 -11.43
C ALA A 35 9.04 -6.80 -10.24
N ALA A 36 7.85 -6.19 -10.18
CA ALA A 36 7.41 -5.37 -9.04
C ALA A 36 7.18 -6.23 -7.80
N ILE A 37 6.52 -7.39 -7.96
CA ILE A 37 6.31 -8.36 -6.88
C ILE A 37 7.64 -8.82 -6.29
N LEU A 38 8.58 -9.26 -7.13
CA LEU A 38 9.90 -9.70 -6.66
C LEU A 38 10.67 -8.59 -5.95
N ARG A 39 10.55 -7.35 -6.43
CA ARG A 39 11.17 -6.19 -5.77
C ARG A 39 10.55 -5.93 -4.41
N ALA A 40 9.22 -5.98 -4.29
CA ALA A 40 8.51 -5.83 -3.03
C ALA A 40 8.93 -6.91 -2.02
N VAL A 41 8.93 -8.17 -2.46
CA VAL A 41 9.31 -9.30 -1.61
C VAL A 41 10.75 -9.22 -1.12
N ARG A 42 11.66 -8.67 -1.91
CA ARG A 42 13.09 -8.62 -1.58
C ARG A 42 13.48 -7.40 -0.74
N LEU A 43 12.85 -6.25 -0.95
CA LEU A 43 13.38 -4.95 -0.52
C LEU A 43 12.41 -4.09 0.28
N ALA A 44 11.08 -4.37 0.22
CA ALA A 44 10.08 -3.46 0.75
C ALA A 44 9.53 -3.89 2.11
N ASP A 45 9.05 -2.92 2.88
CA ASP A 45 8.26 -3.14 4.09
C ASP A 45 6.78 -3.40 3.74
N GLY A 46 6.34 -2.94 2.57
CA GLY A 46 4.97 -3.16 2.10
C GLY A 46 4.83 -3.19 0.58
N TYR A 47 3.64 -3.59 0.13
CA TYR A 47 3.28 -3.72 -1.27
C TYR A 47 1.99 -2.96 -1.57
N PHE A 48 1.99 -2.16 -2.62
CA PHE A 48 0.85 -1.38 -3.08
C PHE A 48 0.55 -1.66 -4.55
N PRO A 49 -0.32 -2.64 -4.87
CA PRO A 49 -0.78 -2.89 -6.23
C PRO A 49 -1.60 -1.73 -6.79
N GLY A 50 -1.55 -1.57 -8.10
CA GLY A 50 -2.41 -0.63 -8.82
C GLY A 50 -3.83 -1.17 -9.07
N GLU A 51 -4.06 -2.46 -8.82
CA GLU A 51 -5.33 -3.12 -9.10
C GLU A 51 -6.42 -2.71 -8.11
N GLY A 52 -7.54 -2.22 -8.63
CA GLY A 52 -8.71 -1.79 -7.86
C GLY A 52 -9.89 -2.76 -7.87
N ASP A 53 -9.83 -3.82 -8.67
CA ASP A 53 -10.84 -4.88 -8.70
C ASP A 53 -10.49 -5.97 -7.67
N THR A 54 -11.46 -6.32 -6.81
CA THR A 54 -11.23 -7.25 -5.69
C THR A 54 -10.80 -8.65 -6.15
N GLN A 55 -11.37 -9.18 -7.24
CA GLN A 55 -11.02 -10.53 -7.71
C GLN A 55 -9.62 -10.58 -8.30
N LYS A 56 -9.28 -9.57 -9.10
CA LYS A 56 -7.92 -9.45 -9.66
C LYS A 56 -6.88 -9.19 -8.58
N LEU A 57 -7.23 -8.38 -7.58
CA LEU A 57 -6.38 -8.16 -6.41
C LEU A 57 -6.12 -9.48 -5.67
N ALA A 58 -7.15 -10.30 -5.45
CA ALA A 58 -7.00 -11.62 -4.82
C ALA A 58 -6.01 -12.51 -5.58
N ALA A 59 -6.13 -12.58 -6.92
CA ALA A 59 -5.22 -13.34 -7.76
C ALA A 59 -3.78 -12.79 -7.68
N LEU A 60 -3.63 -11.47 -7.69
CA LEU A 60 -2.33 -10.81 -7.58
C LEU A 60 -1.67 -11.09 -6.22
N LEU A 61 -2.41 -11.00 -5.12
CA LEU A 61 -1.90 -11.31 -3.79
C LEU A 61 -1.54 -12.80 -3.63
N GLY A 62 -2.21 -13.69 -4.36
CA GLY A 62 -1.80 -15.09 -4.47
C GLY A 62 -0.38 -15.23 -5.04
N ARG A 63 -0.06 -14.48 -6.11
CA ARG A 63 1.31 -14.45 -6.68
C ARG A 63 2.34 -13.88 -5.70
N VAL A 64 1.96 -12.85 -4.94
CA VAL A 64 2.84 -12.27 -3.91
C VAL A 64 3.14 -13.28 -2.81
N LYS A 65 2.13 -14.03 -2.34
CA LYS A 65 2.31 -15.09 -1.34
C LYS A 65 3.27 -16.17 -1.84
N GLU A 66 3.09 -16.62 -3.09
CA GLU A 66 3.98 -17.60 -3.70
C GLU A 66 5.42 -17.08 -3.82
N ALA A 67 5.61 -15.83 -4.24
CA ALA A 67 6.93 -15.21 -4.31
C ALA A 67 7.59 -15.08 -2.91
N CYS A 68 6.80 -14.78 -1.88
CA CYS A 68 7.29 -14.78 -0.50
C CYS A 68 7.76 -16.17 -0.07
N ASN A 69 6.96 -17.22 -0.36
CA ASN A 69 7.33 -18.61 -0.04
C ASN A 69 8.64 -19.00 -0.72
N GLN A 70 8.79 -18.69 -2.01
CA GLN A 70 10.03 -18.97 -2.75
C GLN A 70 11.25 -18.22 -2.22
N ALA A 71 11.04 -17.02 -1.70
CA ALA A 71 12.10 -16.20 -1.10
C ALA A 71 12.38 -16.52 0.38
N GLY A 72 11.62 -17.41 1.01
CA GLY A 72 11.71 -17.70 2.43
C GLY A 72 11.27 -16.54 3.34
N ARG A 73 10.44 -15.62 2.80
CA ARG A 73 9.90 -14.48 3.53
C ARG A 73 8.50 -14.79 4.09
N ASP A 74 8.27 -14.45 5.35
CA ASP A 74 6.90 -14.47 5.88
C ASP A 74 6.05 -13.39 5.19
N TYR A 75 5.00 -13.82 4.50
CA TYR A 75 4.05 -12.91 3.83
C TYR A 75 3.44 -11.89 4.80
N LYS A 76 3.22 -12.25 6.07
CA LYS A 76 2.67 -11.36 7.09
C LYS A 76 3.60 -10.22 7.47
N SER A 77 4.90 -10.33 7.14
CA SER A 77 5.85 -9.23 7.32
C SER A 77 5.75 -8.14 6.25
N LEU A 78 4.96 -8.36 5.21
CA LEU A 78 4.75 -7.41 4.12
C LEU A 78 3.40 -6.72 4.32
N GLU A 79 3.40 -5.40 4.62
CA GLU A 79 2.16 -4.63 4.70
C GLU A 79 1.51 -4.52 3.33
N VAL A 80 0.29 -5.03 3.17
CA VAL A 80 -0.47 -4.92 1.93
C VAL A 80 -1.37 -3.70 1.98
N ASN A 81 -1.21 -2.81 1.01
CA ASN A 81 -2.07 -1.65 0.81
C ASN A 81 -2.94 -1.87 -0.44
N ALA A 82 -4.12 -1.30 -0.50
CA ALA A 82 -4.99 -1.39 -1.67
C ALA A 82 -5.67 -0.05 -1.99
N MET A 83 -5.92 0.17 -3.27
CA MET A 83 -6.78 1.26 -3.73
C MET A 83 -8.25 0.88 -3.47
N PHE A 84 -8.99 1.79 -2.87
CA PHE A 84 -10.43 1.64 -2.66
C PHE A 84 -11.16 2.26 -3.86
N GLY A 85 -11.43 1.48 -4.87
CA GLY A 85 -12.00 1.92 -6.15
C GLY A 85 -13.43 1.39 -6.34
N SER A 86 -13.57 0.24 -6.95
CA SER A 86 -14.87 -0.40 -7.22
C SER A 86 -15.69 -0.67 -5.95
N GLN A 87 -15.04 -0.82 -4.81
CA GLN A 87 -15.64 -1.06 -3.49
C GLN A 87 -16.48 0.13 -2.98
N MET A 88 -16.32 1.33 -3.56
CA MET A 88 -17.14 2.50 -3.18
C MET A 88 -18.63 2.33 -3.50
N ALA A 89 -19.01 1.40 -4.36
CA ALA A 89 -20.41 1.09 -4.63
C ALA A 89 -21.13 0.44 -3.42
N ASP A 90 -20.41 -0.36 -2.64
CA ASP A 90 -20.82 -0.94 -1.37
C ASP A 90 -19.61 -0.92 -0.41
N PRO A 91 -19.40 0.18 0.32
CA PRO A 91 -18.22 0.34 1.15
C PRO A 91 -18.12 -0.64 2.30
N GLU A 92 -19.23 -1.07 2.88
CA GLU A 92 -19.23 -2.04 4.00
C GLU A 92 -18.64 -3.37 3.53
N ARG A 93 -19.24 -3.93 2.50
CA ARG A 93 -18.78 -5.17 1.89
C ARG A 93 -17.36 -5.03 1.34
N GLY A 94 -17.05 -3.92 0.67
CA GLY A 94 -15.73 -3.68 0.11
C GLY A 94 -14.62 -3.66 1.16
N ILE A 95 -14.87 -3.11 2.34
CA ILE A 95 -13.93 -3.11 3.47
C ILE A 95 -13.76 -4.54 4.02
N GLU A 96 -14.85 -5.31 4.13
CA GLU A 96 -14.79 -6.70 4.57
C GLU A 96 -13.99 -7.56 3.59
N ASP A 97 -14.30 -7.49 2.29
CA ASP A 97 -13.60 -8.22 1.24
C ASP A 97 -12.09 -7.92 1.26
N LEU A 98 -11.69 -6.66 1.38
CA LEU A 98 -10.27 -6.27 1.46
C LEU A 98 -9.61 -6.76 2.75
N ARG A 99 -10.32 -6.74 3.86
CA ARG A 99 -9.82 -7.28 5.14
C ARG A 99 -9.56 -8.79 5.05
N ASP A 100 -10.48 -9.54 4.42
CA ASP A 100 -10.35 -10.98 4.24
C ASP A 100 -9.17 -11.33 3.32
N LEU A 101 -8.84 -10.45 2.37
CA LEU A 101 -7.62 -10.56 1.57
C LEU A 101 -6.33 -10.23 2.33
N GLY A 102 -6.44 -9.70 3.55
CA GLY A 102 -5.30 -9.32 4.37
C GLY A 102 -4.74 -7.93 4.06
N VAL A 103 -5.56 -7.05 3.48
CA VAL A 103 -5.20 -5.64 3.27
C VAL A 103 -5.16 -4.93 4.61
N GLY A 104 -4.00 -4.35 4.94
CA GLY A 104 -3.78 -3.62 6.19
C GLY A 104 -4.13 -2.14 6.08
N ARG A 105 -4.06 -1.55 4.89
CA ARG A 105 -4.35 -0.14 4.65
C ARG A 105 -5.10 0.08 3.33
N ILE A 106 -6.13 0.90 3.38
CA ILE A 106 -6.95 1.27 2.23
C ILE A 106 -6.67 2.72 1.86
N MET A 107 -6.43 2.99 0.58
CA MET A 107 -6.26 4.33 0.03
C MET A 107 -7.51 4.76 -0.72
N LEU A 108 -8.16 5.80 -0.20
CA LEU A 108 -9.36 6.40 -0.78
C LEU A 108 -8.96 7.50 -1.77
N PRO A 109 -9.33 7.39 -3.04
CA PRO A 109 -9.09 8.47 -4.00
C PRO A 109 -9.85 9.74 -3.63
N ALA A 110 -9.14 10.87 -3.59
CA ALA A 110 -9.70 12.16 -3.17
C ALA A 110 -10.90 12.61 -4.02
N PHE A 111 -11.00 12.17 -5.28
CA PHE A 111 -12.10 12.56 -6.15
C PHE A 111 -13.48 12.05 -5.68
N PHE A 112 -13.56 11.01 -4.85
CA PHE A 112 -14.82 10.57 -4.22
C PHE A 112 -15.38 11.63 -3.27
N PHE A 113 -14.53 12.50 -2.78
CA PHE A 113 -14.87 13.56 -1.85
C PHE A 113 -14.73 14.97 -2.48
N ALA A 114 -14.62 15.05 -3.80
CA ALA A 114 -14.54 16.33 -4.51
C ALA A 114 -15.92 17.02 -4.60
N GLY A 115 -15.90 18.35 -4.79
CA GLY A 115 -17.09 19.17 -4.98
C GLY A 115 -17.78 19.62 -3.68
N PRO A 116 -18.99 20.21 -3.78
CA PRO A 116 -19.73 20.67 -2.61
C PRO A 116 -19.97 19.55 -1.60
N HIS A 117 -19.83 19.86 -0.33
CA HIS A 117 -19.97 18.89 0.78
C HIS A 117 -18.97 17.72 0.77
N GLY A 118 -17.83 17.86 0.07
CA GLY A 118 -16.81 16.82 0.02
C GLY A 118 -16.23 16.49 1.40
N LEU A 119 -15.97 17.53 2.21
CA LEU A 119 -15.46 17.37 3.58
C LEU A 119 -16.50 16.70 4.49
N ASP A 120 -17.78 17.05 4.34
CA ASP A 120 -18.84 16.43 5.13
C ASP A 120 -18.96 14.91 4.83
N ARG A 121 -18.85 14.55 3.53
CA ARG A 121 -18.83 13.14 3.13
C ARG A 121 -17.59 12.40 3.64
N LEU A 122 -16.44 13.02 3.61
CA LEU A 122 -15.20 12.44 4.16
C LEU A 122 -15.31 12.23 5.67
N SER A 123 -15.83 13.22 6.40
CA SER A 123 -16.07 13.11 7.84
C SER A 123 -17.04 11.98 8.17
N ALA A 124 -18.18 11.93 7.47
CA ALA A 124 -19.17 10.88 7.66
C ALA A 124 -18.62 9.48 7.35
N PHE A 125 -17.80 9.35 6.30
CA PHE A 125 -17.11 8.10 5.98
C PHE A 125 -16.14 7.71 7.11
N GLY A 126 -15.35 8.66 7.59
CA GLY A 126 -14.40 8.43 8.69
C GLY A 126 -15.11 8.01 9.99
N GLU A 127 -16.18 8.69 10.37
CA GLU A 127 -16.96 8.36 11.55
C GLU A 127 -17.58 6.95 11.47
N LYS A 128 -18.02 6.55 10.28
CA LYS A 128 -18.67 5.26 10.08
C LYS A 128 -17.69 4.09 10.04
N TYR A 129 -16.57 4.25 9.38
CA TYR A 129 -15.68 3.11 9.03
C TYR A 129 -14.32 3.11 9.74
N ILE A 130 -13.88 4.25 10.28
CA ILE A 130 -12.62 4.32 11.01
C ILE A 130 -12.91 4.27 12.52
N LYS A 131 -12.70 3.11 13.13
CA LYS A 131 -12.74 3.01 14.59
C LYS A 131 -11.59 3.86 15.14
N ARG A 132 -11.91 4.88 15.92
CA ARG A 132 -10.90 5.57 16.73
C ARG A 132 -10.35 4.53 17.69
N GLY A 133 -9.07 4.18 17.53
CA GLY A 133 -8.38 3.35 18.48
C GLY A 133 -8.45 4.04 19.85
N GLY A 134 -9.05 3.37 20.81
CA GLY A 134 -9.02 3.77 22.20
C GLY A 134 -7.65 3.51 22.80
#